data_f2d704f69fba05cac16c5c4cf66a2b3c
#
_entry.id   f2d704f69fba05cac16c5c4cf66a2b3c
#
_cell.length_a   1.000
_cell.length_b   1.000
_cell.length_c   1.000
_cell.angle_alpha   90.00
_cell.angle_beta   90.00
_cell.angle_gamma   90.00
#
_symmetry.space_group_name_H-M   'P 1'
#
loop_
_entity.id
_entity.type
_entity.pdbx_description
1 polymer ?
#
loop_
_entity_poly.entity_id
_entity_poly.type
_entity_poly.pdbx_seq_one_letter_code
_entity_poly.pdbx_strand_id
1 'polypeptide(L)'
;MKGMNMKARGLFLLLACLALMGGGMPRQNVFRLSGMVVDTEGRGIGGVVVNDGVGFALTGADGRWALVTDTFRSKFVSISTPAGFRLPQDSGLAAGFFVPVGRAVAGGGWRFVLERRPVAADSFYYVAVSDPQVRNASDVARWRGEAVASLRSTVAALSRSREVVGVALGDLVFDDMGLFDDYAGSVAGMPMTMFQCIGNHDFDRRLPALRHAPEGAPAYAEMAYHRRFGPTDYSFNIGRVHIVTMCNIDYRGGGRYAELLSDSQLSWLERDLSYVPRGSLVILNMHAPGWNREGAAANIDNAPRLERALSGYRVHVFCGHTHFFQNVEVGDSLYQHNIGAASGAWWSGDVNRCGAPNGYMVAAVDGDSISWRYVASDRSADSRMRVWAPGTFAGHEGFVVANVWDYDSRCRVEWMQGGRPMGGMERFVGVDRGPSPRGAGAAAVPTSHLFRCRPRPGGGRVTVVVTDRFGGRSYGEVLADGTVRLWSGRG
;
A
#
# COMPACT_ATOMS: atom_id res chain seq x y z
N MET A 1 2.40 45.98 -74.67
CA MET A 1 3.46 45.70 -73.69
C MET A 1 3.02 44.50 -72.86
N LYS A 2 3.45 43.43 -73.31
CA LYS A 2 4.36 42.42 -72.79
C LYS A 2 3.75 41.63 -71.67
N GLY A 3 3.40 40.38 -72.07
CA GLY A 3 2.89 39.30 -71.29
C GLY A 3 3.79 38.90 -70.14
N MET A 4 3.17 38.76 -69.03
CA MET A 4 3.75 38.15 -67.84
C MET A 4 3.44 36.68 -67.76
N ASN A 5 4.47 35.90 -67.66
CA ASN A 5 4.55 34.46 -67.87
C ASN A 5 3.53 33.69 -67.00
N MET A 6 2.59 32.99 -67.60
CA MET A 6 1.56 32.15 -66.99
C MET A 6 2.14 30.97 -66.18
N LYS A 7 3.42 30.65 -66.39
CA LYS A 7 4.13 29.58 -65.64
C LYS A 7 4.54 30.01 -64.23
N ALA A 8 4.74 31.32 -63.95
CA ALA A 8 5.10 31.78 -62.61
C ALA A 8 3.90 31.88 -61.66
N ARG A 9 2.67 32.08 -62.22
CA ARG A 9 1.44 32.11 -61.38
C ARG A 9 1.01 30.69 -60.90
N GLY A 10 1.28 29.66 -61.68
CA GLY A 10 0.97 28.27 -61.28
C GLY A 10 1.86 27.74 -60.16
N LEU A 11 3.13 28.17 -60.11
CA LEU A 11 4.06 27.74 -59.09
C LEU A 11 3.82 28.46 -57.74
N PHE A 12 3.36 29.73 -57.80
CA PHE A 12 2.99 30.45 -56.57
C PHE A 12 1.67 29.95 -55.96
N LEU A 13 0.70 29.54 -56.75
CA LEU A 13 -0.54 28.93 -56.27
C LEU A 13 -0.30 27.50 -55.70
N LEU A 14 0.62 26.72 -56.26
CA LEU A 14 0.96 25.39 -55.75
C LEU A 14 1.72 25.47 -54.43
N LEU A 15 2.59 26.46 -54.23
CA LEU A 15 3.27 26.73 -52.95
C LEU A 15 2.32 27.32 -51.91
N ALA A 16 1.32 28.10 -52.27
CA ALA A 16 0.30 28.63 -51.38
C ALA A 16 -0.70 27.54 -50.93
N CYS A 17 -1.05 26.59 -51.82
CA CYS A 17 -1.90 25.44 -51.44
C CYS A 17 -1.17 24.40 -50.55
N LEU A 18 0.14 24.26 -50.70
CA LEU A 18 0.94 23.42 -49.77
C LEU A 18 1.13 24.08 -48.39
N ALA A 19 1.07 25.40 -48.30
CA ALA A 19 1.10 26.12 -47.01
C ALA A 19 -0.26 26.15 -46.32
N LEU A 20 -1.37 25.83 -46.98
CA LEU A 20 -2.72 25.75 -46.41
C LEU A 20 -3.17 24.32 -46.09
N MET A 21 -2.47 23.31 -46.54
CA MET A 21 -2.55 21.99 -45.95
C MET A 21 -1.65 22.02 -44.71
N GLY A 22 -2.22 22.47 -43.62
CA GLY A 22 -1.64 22.39 -42.29
C GLY A 22 -1.45 20.92 -41.88
N GLY A 23 -0.50 20.26 -42.50
CA GLY A 23 0.11 19.07 -42.00
C GLY A 23 0.86 19.51 -40.74
N GLY A 24 0.18 19.47 -39.59
CA GLY A 24 0.86 19.62 -38.30
C GLY A 24 2.02 18.62 -38.35
N MET A 25 3.27 19.11 -38.21
CA MET A 25 4.41 18.20 -38.00
C MET A 25 4.00 17.16 -36.98
N PRO A 26 4.21 15.87 -37.23
CA PRO A 26 3.93 14.86 -36.21
C PRO A 26 4.63 15.33 -34.97
N ARG A 27 3.87 15.57 -33.88
CA ARG A 27 4.45 15.96 -32.60
C ARG A 27 5.46 14.89 -32.23
N GLN A 28 6.71 15.28 -32.11
CA GLN A 28 7.74 14.36 -31.67
C GLN A 28 7.43 14.01 -30.23
N ASN A 29 6.98 12.78 -29.98
CA ASN A 29 6.68 12.29 -28.64
C ASN A 29 7.89 11.56 -28.02
N VAL A 30 8.89 11.21 -28.83
CA VAL A 30 10.09 10.47 -28.41
C VAL A 30 11.24 11.44 -28.21
N PHE A 31 11.82 11.45 -27.01
CA PHE A 31 12.91 12.32 -26.61
C PHE A 31 14.04 11.52 -25.99
N ARG A 32 15.28 11.96 -26.23
CA ARG A 32 16.42 11.50 -25.45
C ARG A 32 16.56 12.42 -24.23
N LEU A 33 16.26 11.88 -23.06
CA LEU A 33 16.49 12.55 -21.78
C LEU A 33 17.82 12.12 -21.19
N SER A 34 18.47 13.05 -20.49
CA SER A 34 19.68 12.77 -19.71
C SER A 34 19.65 13.56 -18.41
N GLY A 35 20.44 13.17 -17.47
CA GLY A 35 20.52 13.86 -16.20
C GLY A 35 21.60 13.29 -15.29
N MET A 36 21.49 13.63 -14.03
CA MET A 36 22.43 13.18 -13.00
C MET A 36 21.70 12.77 -11.73
N VAL A 37 22.22 11.80 -11.02
CA VAL A 37 21.91 11.54 -9.62
C VAL A 37 23.16 11.88 -8.81
N VAL A 38 23.01 12.77 -7.85
CA VAL A 38 24.12 13.31 -7.05
C VAL A 38 23.78 13.31 -5.56
N ASP A 39 24.80 13.35 -4.71
CA ASP A 39 24.58 13.62 -3.29
C ASP A 39 24.44 15.14 -3.02
N THR A 40 24.19 15.49 -1.75
CA THR A 40 24.07 16.89 -1.30
C THR A 40 25.33 17.73 -1.50
N GLU A 41 26.50 17.09 -1.68
CA GLU A 41 27.77 17.75 -1.98
C GLU A 41 28.04 17.87 -3.49
N GLY A 42 27.10 17.37 -4.32
CA GLY A 42 27.18 17.42 -5.78
C GLY A 42 28.00 16.29 -6.40
N ARG A 43 28.47 15.32 -5.64
CA ARG A 43 29.20 14.14 -6.14
C ARG A 43 28.23 13.18 -6.82
N GLY A 44 28.62 12.63 -7.96
CA GLY A 44 27.83 11.65 -8.70
C GLY A 44 27.61 10.36 -7.91
N ILE A 45 26.43 9.76 -8.07
CA ILE A 45 26.08 8.48 -7.46
C ILE A 45 25.89 7.47 -8.58
N GLY A 46 26.82 6.50 -8.67
CA GLY A 46 26.77 5.42 -9.66
C GLY A 46 25.85 4.27 -9.25
N GLY A 47 25.36 3.53 -10.26
CA GLY A 47 24.54 2.32 -10.04
C GLY A 47 23.11 2.58 -9.60
N VAL A 48 22.61 3.82 -9.68
CA VAL A 48 21.22 4.14 -9.39
C VAL A 48 20.36 3.75 -10.57
N VAL A 49 19.28 3.00 -10.32
CA VAL A 49 18.28 2.66 -11.32
C VAL A 49 17.42 3.89 -11.59
N VAL A 50 17.35 4.30 -12.85
CA VAL A 50 16.48 5.36 -13.35
C VAL A 50 15.53 4.76 -14.36
N ASN A 51 14.22 5.07 -14.28
CA ASN A 51 13.23 4.56 -15.21
C ASN A 51 12.16 5.62 -15.52
N ASP A 52 11.46 5.44 -16.62
CA ASP A 52 10.32 6.27 -17.02
C ASP A 52 8.98 5.49 -17.06
N GLY A 53 8.94 4.35 -16.39
CA GLY A 53 7.80 3.43 -16.41
C GLY A 53 7.85 2.43 -17.58
N VAL A 54 8.77 2.61 -18.54
CA VAL A 54 8.94 1.74 -19.73
C VAL A 54 10.41 1.34 -19.90
N GLY A 55 11.29 2.34 -19.98
CA GLY A 55 12.72 2.16 -20.14
C GLY A 55 13.47 2.28 -18.81
N PHE A 56 14.65 1.63 -18.74
CA PHE A 56 15.52 1.64 -17.57
C PHE A 56 16.95 2.00 -17.96
N ALA A 57 17.63 2.73 -17.08
CA ALA A 57 19.06 3.01 -17.17
C ALA A 57 19.70 2.90 -15.79
N LEU A 58 21.02 2.63 -15.77
CA LEU A 58 21.85 2.76 -14.58
C LEU A 58 22.70 4.02 -14.71
N THR A 59 22.89 4.74 -13.59
CA THR A 59 23.82 5.85 -13.57
C THR A 59 25.26 5.35 -13.67
N GLY A 60 26.09 6.06 -14.44
CA GLY A 60 27.53 5.88 -14.45
C GLY A 60 28.18 6.27 -13.11
N ALA A 61 29.47 6.00 -12.94
CA ALA A 61 30.21 6.36 -11.71
C ALA A 61 30.16 7.88 -11.41
N ASP A 62 29.98 8.71 -12.42
CA ASP A 62 29.82 10.15 -12.34
C ASP A 62 28.37 10.60 -12.06
N GLY A 63 27.46 9.64 -11.85
CA GLY A 63 26.03 9.86 -11.60
C GLY A 63 25.21 10.17 -12.84
N ARG A 64 25.79 10.18 -14.06
CA ARG A 64 25.07 10.50 -15.29
C ARG A 64 24.19 9.34 -15.73
N TRP A 65 23.01 9.69 -16.29
CA TRP A 65 22.08 8.74 -16.90
C TRP A 65 21.51 9.28 -18.21
N ALA A 66 21.03 8.39 -19.06
CA ALA A 66 20.29 8.74 -20.27
C ALA A 66 19.21 7.69 -20.56
N LEU A 67 18.03 8.16 -20.98
CA LEU A 67 16.89 7.36 -21.39
C LEU A 67 16.31 7.89 -22.71
N VAL A 68 15.75 6.99 -23.50
CA VAL A 68 14.84 7.36 -24.60
C VAL A 68 13.43 7.20 -24.04
N THR A 69 12.69 8.29 -23.95
CA THR A 69 11.34 8.34 -23.38
C THR A 69 10.31 8.69 -24.43
N ASP A 70 9.11 8.17 -24.31
CA ASP A 70 7.94 8.55 -25.08
C ASP A 70 6.94 9.25 -24.17
N THR A 71 6.76 10.56 -24.36
CA THR A 71 5.87 11.38 -23.52
C THR A 71 4.40 11.00 -23.60
N PHE A 72 4.02 10.19 -24.58
CA PHE A 72 2.66 9.62 -24.68
C PHE A 72 2.49 8.45 -23.71
N ARG A 73 3.54 7.63 -23.53
CA ARG A 73 3.53 6.42 -22.69
C ARG A 73 4.00 6.68 -21.26
N SER A 74 4.99 7.56 -21.09
CA SER A 74 5.67 7.81 -19.83
C SER A 74 5.17 9.11 -19.20
N LYS A 75 4.81 9.06 -17.91
CA LYS A 75 4.32 10.23 -17.16
C LYS A 75 5.42 10.84 -16.28
N PHE A 76 6.29 10.01 -15.74
CA PHE A 76 7.36 10.39 -14.82
C PHE A 76 8.69 9.77 -15.23
N VAL A 77 9.78 10.43 -14.87
CA VAL A 77 11.09 9.81 -14.70
C VAL A 77 11.32 9.68 -13.20
N SER A 78 11.66 8.50 -12.74
CA SER A 78 11.87 8.18 -11.33
C SER A 78 13.18 7.43 -11.10
N ILE A 79 13.66 7.47 -9.87
CA ILE A 79 14.80 6.69 -9.41
C ILE A 79 14.35 5.67 -8.36
N SER A 80 14.94 4.48 -8.39
CA SER A 80 14.91 3.57 -7.24
C SER A 80 15.98 4.03 -6.25
N THR A 81 15.54 4.72 -5.18
CA THR A 81 16.48 5.28 -4.19
C THR A 81 17.38 4.20 -3.61
N PRO A 82 18.70 4.32 -3.68
CA PRO A 82 19.60 3.31 -3.15
C PRO A 82 19.61 3.27 -1.61
N ALA A 83 19.86 2.10 -1.04
CA ALA A 83 19.81 1.87 0.42
C ALA A 83 20.77 2.76 1.24
N GLY A 84 21.90 3.20 0.66
CA GLY A 84 22.86 4.09 1.31
C GLY A 84 22.42 5.55 1.46
N PHE A 85 21.19 5.87 1.01
CA PHE A 85 20.66 7.23 1.01
C PHE A 85 19.33 7.29 1.78
N ARG A 86 19.06 8.46 2.37
CA ARG A 86 17.75 8.73 2.98
C ARG A 86 16.67 8.70 1.91
N LEU A 87 15.49 8.24 2.27
CA LEU A 87 14.33 8.30 1.38
C LEU A 87 13.93 9.77 1.20
N PRO A 88 13.90 10.28 -0.04
CA PRO A 88 13.54 11.68 -0.29
C PRO A 88 12.09 11.94 0.10
N GLN A 89 11.86 13.06 0.78
CA GLN A 89 10.54 13.39 1.29
C GLN A 89 10.35 14.91 1.43
N ASP A 90 9.10 15.34 1.44
CA ASP A 90 8.68 16.66 1.84
C ASP A 90 7.66 16.56 2.97
N SER A 91 8.01 17.13 4.13
CA SER A 91 7.13 17.14 5.31
C SER A 91 6.63 15.76 5.75
N GLY A 92 7.43 14.69 5.53
CA GLY A 92 7.10 13.31 5.85
C GLY A 92 6.41 12.53 4.73
N LEU A 93 6.04 13.16 3.62
CA LEU A 93 5.52 12.49 2.44
C LEU A 93 6.64 12.22 1.44
N ALA A 94 6.67 11.02 0.86
CA ALA A 94 7.67 10.66 -0.14
C ALA A 94 7.61 11.61 -1.34
N ALA A 95 8.74 12.22 -1.69
CA ALA A 95 8.87 13.21 -2.76
C ALA A 95 10.31 13.22 -3.29
N GLY A 96 10.58 13.93 -4.40
CA GLY A 96 11.93 14.16 -4.89
C GLY A 96 12.63 12.95 -5.54
N PHE A 97 12.02 11.76 -5.54
CA PHE A 97 12.52 10.57 -6.25
C PHE A 97 11.97 10.46 -7.68
N PHE A 98 11.12 11.39 -8.10
CA PHE A 98 10.52 11.44 -9.44
C PHE A 98 10.41 12.86 -9.95
N VAL A 99 10.22 13.00 -11.28
CA VAL A 99 9.88 14.25 -11.96
C VAL A 99 8.90 13.96 -13.10
N PRO A 100 7.89 14.80 -13.35
CA PRO A 100 7.06 14.69 -14.54
C PRO A 100 7.90 14.74 -15.82
N VAL A 101 7.65 13.82 -16.77
CA VAL A 101 8.41 13.73 -18.03
C VAL A 101 8.41 15.06 -18.77
N GLY A 102 7.25 15.73 -18.86
CA GLY A 102 7.13 17.03 -19.51
C GLY A 102 8.06 18.10 -18.93
N ARG A 103 8.27 18.09 -17.60
CA ARG A 103 9.21 19.01 -16.93
C ARG A 103 10.66 18.63 -17.24
N ALA A 104 10.98 17.34 -17.27
CA ALA A 104 12.32 16.86 -17.61
C ALA A 104 12.67 17.18 -19.08
N VAL A 105 11.72 17.03 -20.02
CA VAL A 105 11.88 17.40 -21.43
C VAL A 105 12.09 18.90 -21.57
N ALA A 106 11.25 19.72 -20.95
CA ALA A 106 11.36 21.18 -21.01
C ALA A 106 12.67 21.73 -20.41
N GLY A 107 13.19 21.05 -19.37
CA GLY A 107 14.45 21.41 -18.73
C GLY A 107 15.72 20.85 -19.43
N GLY A 108 15.57 20.09 -20.50
CA GLY A 108 16.70 19.43 -21.17
C GLY A 108 17.35 18.30 -20.36
N GLY A 109 16.67 17.82 -19.31
CA GLY A 109 17.15 16.77 -18.42
C GLY A 109 16.74 17.01 -16.97
N TRP A 110 17.23 16.17 -16.07
CA TRP A 110 16.90 16.30 -14.65
C TRP A 110 18.05 15.90 -13.72
N ARG A 111 18.13 16.57 -12.58
CA ARG A 111 19.09 16.28 -11.52
C ARG A 111 18.36 15.84 -10.26
N PHE A 112 18.58 14.59 -9.83
CA PHE A 112 18.14 14.08 -8.54
C PHE A 112 19.22 14.33 -7.50
N VAL A 113 18.84 14.78 -6.30
CA VAL A 113 19.75 15.01 -5.18
C VAL A 113 19.35 14.13 -4.02
N LEU A 114 20.31 13.34 -3.52
CA LEU A 114 20.08 12.40 -2.44
C LEU A 114 20.98 12.71 -1.24
N GLU A 115 20.44 12.63 -0.04
CA GLU A 115 21.19 12.76 1.21
C GLU A 115 21.75 11.39 1.62
N ARG A 116 23.07 11.31 1.86
CA ARG A 116 23.69 10.05 2.35
C ARG A 116 23.20 9.72 3.76
N ARG A 117 22.96 8.44 4.01
CA ARG A 117 22.74 7.95 5.37
C ARG A 117 24.05 7.99 6.15
N PRO A 118 24.04 8.49 7.39
CA PRO A 118 25.23 8.42 8.25
C PRO A 118 25.57 6.99 8.69
N VAL A 119 24.55 6.12 8.78
CA VAL A 119 24.64 4.71 9.19
C VAL A 119 23.74 3.87 8.28
N ALA A 120 24.16 2.65 7.98
CA ALA A 120 23.34 1.69 7.23
C ALA A 120 22.01 1.41 7.99
N ALA A 121 20.91 1.35 7.26
CA ALA A 121 19.58 1.09 7.83
C ALA A 121 19.20 -0.39 7.66
N ASP A 122 20.06 -1.32 8.14
CA ASP A 122 19.78 -2.76 8.04
C ASP A 122 18.59 -3.21 8.91
N SER A 123 18.20 -2.37 9.84
CA SER A 123 17.02 -2.57 10.71
C SER A 123 16.13 -1.34 10.67
N PHE A 124 14.85 -1.53 10.35
CA PHE A 124 13.86 -0.46 10.29
C PHE A 124 12.46 -0.97 10.65
N TYR A 125 11.53 -0.05 10.89
CA TYR A 125 10.12 -0.37 11.01
C TYR A 125 9.39 -0.01 9.72
N TYR A 126 8.51 -0.90 9.30
CA TYR A 126 7.62 -0.70 8.18
C TYR A 126 6.17 -0.63 8.66
N VAL A 127 5.50 0.49 8.39
CA VAL A 127 4.14 0.76 8.86
C VAL A 127 3.22 0.80 7.65
N ALA A 128 2.25 -0.11 7.58
CA ALA A 128 1.31 -0.19 6.49
C ALA A 128 -0.10 0.17 7.00
N VAL A 129 -0.70 1.17 6.37
CA VAL A 129 -2.05 1.67 6.64
C VAL A 129 -2.90 1.44 5.42
N SER A 130 -4.06 0.80 5.57
CA SER A 130 -4.96 0.55 4.46
C SER A 130 -6.24 1.36 4.58
N ASP A 131 -6.78 1.77 3.43
CA ASP A 131 -8.14 2.29 3.29
C ASP A 131 -8.52 3.39 4.31
N PRO A 132 -7.81 4.53 4.35
CA PRO A 132 -8.27 5.72 5.08
C PRO A 132 -9.66 6.18 4.64
N GLN A 133 -9.96 6.13 3.36
CA GLN A 133 -11.25 6.30 2.69
C GLN A 133 -12.12 7.44 3.25
N VAL A 134 -11.54 8.63 3.43
CA VAL A 134 -12.28 9.80 3.91
C VAL A 134 -13.22 10.32 2.81
N ARG A 135 -14.50 10.51 3.16
CA ARG A 135 -15.57 10.97 2.23
C ARG A 135 -15.94 12.44 2.41
N ASN A 136 -15.67 12.98 3.58
CA ASN A 136 -16.12 14.30 4.00
C ASN A 136 -15.37 14.78 5.25
N ALA A 137 -15.65 15.99 5.69
CA ALA A 137 -14.99 16.58 6.86
C ALA A 137 -15.19 15.77 8.17
N SER A 138 -16.32 15.06 8.34
CA SER A 138 -16.53 14.20 9.51
C SER A 138 -15.62 13.00 9.52
N ASP A 139 -15.45 12.34 8.35
CA ASP A 139 -14.52 11.22 8.21
C ASP A 139 -13.06 11.69 8.37
N VAL A 140 -12.71 12.87 7.84
CA VAL A 140 -11.39 13.49 8.05
C VAL A 140 -11.13 13.75 9.54
N ALA A 141 -12.13 14.20 10.28
CA ALA A 141 -12.00 14.42 11.74
C ALA A 141 -11.76 13.09 12.48
N ARG A 142 -12.48 12.03 12.13
CA ARG A 142 -12.27 10.68 12.69
C ARG A 142 -10.91 10.12 12.29
N TRP A 143 -10.52 10.24 11.03
CA TRP A 143 -9.20 9.84 10.54
C TRP A 143 -8.09 10.51 11.38
N ARG A 144 -8.16 11.83 11.58
CA ARG A 144 -7.20 12.60 12.37
C ARG A 144 -7.20 12.20 13.84
N GLY A 145 -8.38 12.11 14.45
CA GLY A 145 -8.55 11.91 15.89
C GLY A 145 -8.37 10.45 16.35
N GLU A 146 -8.66 9.49 15.49
CA GLU A 146 -8.58 8.05 15.82
C GLU A 146 -7.31 7.43 15.22
N ALA A 147 -7.28 7.20 13.91
CA ALA A 147 -6.21 6.45 13.26
C ALA A 147 -4.88 7.20 13.25
N VAL A 148 -4.87 8.48 12.86
CA VAL A 148 -3.64 9.29 12.79
C VAL A 148 -3.08 9.58 14.17
N ALA A 149 -3.91 9.82 15.18
CA ALA A 149 -3.45 10.03 16.54
C ALA A 149 -2.71 8.79 17.09
N SER A 150 -3.29 7.60 16.89
CA SER A 150 -2.67 6.32 17.22
C SER A 150 -1.37 6.09 16.44
N LEU A 151 -1.41 6.30 15.12
CA LEU A 151 -0.27 6.14 14.23
C LEU A 151 0.88 7.06 14.65
N ARG A 152 0.61 8.33 14.91
CA ARG A 152 1.59 9.33 15.35
C ARG A 152 2.28 8.91 16.66
N SER A 153 1.51 8.44 17.63
CA SER A 153 2.04 7.91 18.91
C SER A 153 2.95 6.71 18.67
N THR A 154 2.50 5.76 17.86
CA THR A 154 3.28 4.54 17.56
C THR A 154 4.57 4.89 16.80
N VAL A 155 4.50 5.70 15.76
CA VAL A 155 5.67 6.11 14.95
C VAL A 155 6.66 6.89 15.81
N ALA A 156 6.19 7.80 16.66
CA ALA A 156 7.06 8.54 17.59
C ALA A 156 7.80 7.62 18.58
N ALA A 157 7.16 6.53 19.02
CA ALA A 157 7.82 5.55 19.86
C ALA A 157 8.85 4.71 19.10
N LEU A 158 8.51 4.25 17.91
CA LEU A 158 9.36 3.40 17.06
C LEU A 158 10.59 4.16 16.53
N SER A 159 10.42 5.41 16.12
CA SER A 159 11.49 6.25 15.56
C SER A 159 12.62 6.59 16.52
N ARG A 160 12.43 6.35 17.82
CA ARG A 160 13.50 6.49 18.82
C ARG A 160 14.59 5.44 18.71
N SER A 161 14.29 4.31 18.10
CA SER A 161 15.22 3.17 18.02
C SER A 161 15.68 2.87 16.61
N ARG A 162 14.81 3.06 15.59
CA ARG A 162 15.08 2.73 14.19
C ARG A 162 14.35 3.69 13.28
N GLU A 163 14.79 3.78 12.03
CA GLU A 163 14.04 4.47 10.98
C GLU A 163 12.66 3.85 10.79
N VAL A 164 11.68 4.69 10.50
CA VAL A 164 10.31 4.25 10.20
C VAL A 164 9.96 4.65 8.78
N VAL A 165 9.52 3.68 8.00
CA VAL A 165 8.98 3.87 6.65
C VAL A 165 7.50 3.51 6.67
N GLY A 166 6.66 4.37 6.10
CA GLY A 166 5.23 4.15 6.02
C GLY A 166 4.75 3.95 4.60
N VAL A 167 3.65 3.22 4.44
CA VAL A 167 2.88 3.12 3.21
C VAL A 167 1.39 3.20 3.50
N ALA A 168 0.67 4.00 2.70
CA ALA A 168 -0.79 3.89 2.61
C ALA A 168 -1.12 3.03 1.39
N LEU A 169 -1.91 1.98 1.59
CA LEU A 169 -2.18 0.92 0.62
C LEU A 169 -3.39 1.22 -0.30
N GLY A 170 -3.61 2.50 -0.59
CA GLY A 170 -4.69 2.92 -1.48
C GLY A 170 -6.00 3.23 -0.77
N ASP A 171 -6.96 3.70 -1.56
CA ASP A 171 -8.24 4.23 -1.08
C ASP A 171 -8.01 5.32 0.00
N LEU A 172 -7.16 6.29 -0.35
CA LEU A 172 -6.81 7.42 0.52
C LEU A 172 -8.04 8.27 0.80
N VAL A 173 -8.85 8.47 -0.23
CA VAL A 173 -10.16 9.15 -0.20
C VAL A 173 -11.23 8.23 -0.77
N PHE A 174 -12.50 8.67 -0.72
CA PHE A 174 -13.63 7.94 -1.31
C PHE A 174 -14.27 8.79 -2.41
N ASP A 175 -13.76 8.66 -3.64
CA ASP A 175 -14.26 9.30 -4.86
C ASP A 175 -14.21 10.84 -4.88
N ASP A 176 -13.65 11.48 -3.85
CA ASP A 176 -13.45 12.94 -3.81
C ASP A 176 -11.98 13.33 -3.71
N MET A 177 -11.37 13.59 -4.87
CA MET A 177 -9.96 14.01 -4.99
C MET A 177 -9.67 15.35 -4.32
N GLY A 178 -10.69 16.16 -3.99
CA GLY A 178 -10.53 17.38 -3.23
C GLY A 178 -10.04 17.17 -1.80
N LEU A 179 -10.18 15.95 -1.28
CA LEU A 179 -9.76 15.56 0.07
C LEU A 179 -8.30 15.05 0.13
N PHE A 180 -7.59 14.96 -0.99
CA PHE A 180 -6.18 14.52 -0.98
C PHE A 180 -5.28 15.41 -0.12
N ASP A 181 -5.52 16.71 -0.10
CA ASP A 181 -4.74 17.63 0.74
C ASP A 181 -5.09 17.47 2.23
N ASP A 182 -6.34 17.20 2.57
CA ASP A 182 -6.76 16.87 3.95
C ASP A 182 -6.13 15.58 4.45
N TYR A 183 -6.12 14.54 3.61
CA TYR A 183 -5.44 13.29 3.90
C TYR A 183 -3.94 13.52 4.10
N ALA A 184 -3.28 14.13 3.12
CA ALA A 184 -1.84 14.36 3.13
C ALA A 184 -1.39 15.24 4.31
N GLY A 185 -2.12 16.33 4.59
CA GLY A 185 -1.88 17.20 5.74
C GLY A 185 -2.07 16.49 7.08
N SER A 186 -2.91 15.45 7.13
CA SER A 186 -3.13 14.66 8.35
C SER A 186 -1.91 13.81 8.73
N VAL A 187 -1.20 13.24 7.74
CA VAL A 187 -0.03 12.38 7.96
C VAL A 187 1.30 13.14 7.93
N ALA A 188 1.28 14.39 7.49
CA ALA A 188 2.46 15.24 7.44
C ALA A 188 3.11 15.45 8.83
N GLY A 189 4.43 15.64 8.83
CA GLY A 189 5.22 15.94 10.04
C GLY A 189 5.38 14.77 11.01
N MET A 190 5.03 13.54 10.62
CA MET A 190 5.41 12.36 11.38
C MET A 190 6.91 12.03 11.15
N PRO A 191 7.61 11.46 12.15
CA PRO A 191 9.02 11.08 11.99
C PRO A 191 9.15 9.78 11.18
N MET A 192 8.60 9.77 9.96
CA MET A 192 8.69 8.69 8.96
C MET A 192 8.56 9.28 7.56
N THR A 193 9.02 8.53 6.56
CA THR A 193 8.71 8.81 5.15
C THR A 193 7.51 7.97 4.73
N MET A 194 6.38 8.61 4.40
CA MET A 194 5.12 7.96 4.05
C MET A 194 4.94 7.92 2.54
N PHE A 195 4.90 6.73 1.99
CA PHE A 195 4.60 6.44 0.58
C PHE A 195 3.11 6.18 0.38
N GLN A 196 2.61 6.32 -0.85
CA GLN A 196 1.22 6.09 -1.19
C GLN A 196 1.10 5.09 -2.34
N CYS A 197 0.18 4.14 -2.20
CA CYS A 197 -0.39 3.35 -3.27
C CYS A 197 -1.72 3.99 -3.68
N ILE A 198 -2.14 3.80 -4.92
CA ILE A 198 -3.46 4.22 -5.39
C ILE A 198 -4.47 3.08 -5.23
N GLY A 199 -5.68 3.38 -4.76
CA GLY A 199 -6.80 2.44 -4.69
C GLY A 199 -7.91 2.80 -5.67
N ASN A 200 -8.96 1.99 -5.76
CA ASN A 200 -10.04 2.18 -6.74
C ASN A 200 -10.90 3.43 -6.46
N HIS A 201 -10.90 3.95 -5.25
CA HIS A 201 -11.59 5.19 -4.89
C HIS A 201 -10.72 6.45 -5.05
N ASP A 202 -9.46 6.30 -5.45
CA ASP A 202 -8.53 7.42 -5.70
C ASP A 202 -8.51 7.87 -7.17
N PHE A 203 -9.35 7.27 -8.03
CA PHE A 203 -9.53 7.67 -9.43
C PHE A 203 -10.65 8.71 -9.56
N ASP A 204 -10.38 9.82 -10.27
CA ASP A 204 -11.37 10.88 -10.47
C ASP A 204 -12.49 10.41 -11.40
N ARG A 205 -13.65 10.10 -10.83
CA ARG A 205 -14.86 9.63 -11.54
C ARG A 205 -15.72 10.77 -12.06
N ARG A 206 -15.42 12.03 -11.70
CA ARG A 206 -16.25 13.20 -11.98
C ARG A 206 -16.04 13.77 -13.37
N LEU A 207 -14.95 13.42 -14.07
CA LEU A 207 -14.69 13.89 -15.41
C LEU A 207 -15.70 13.26 -16.41
N PRO A 208 -16.61 14.03 -17.01
CA PRO A 208 -17.65 13.48 -17.93
C PRO A 208 -17.04 12.70 -19.11
N ALA A 209 -15.86 13.12 -19.60
CA ALA A 209 -15.15 12.44 -20.67
C ALA A 209 -14.78 11.00 -20.33
N LEU A 210 -14.62 10.66 -19.05
CA LEU A 210 -14.28 9.30 -18.59
C LEU A 210 -15.44 8.31 -18.72
N ARG A 211 -16.68 8.78 -18.87
CA ARG A 211 -17.85 7.91 -19.06
C ARG A 211 -17.87 7.24 -20.43
N HIS A 212 -17.16 7.81 -21.39
CA HIS A 212 -17.21 7.42 -22.80
C HIS A 212 -15.84 7.14 -23.43
N ALA A 213 -14.76 7.24 -22.65
CA ALA A 213 -13.42 6.95 -23.15
C ALA A 213 -13.13 5.44 -23.04
N PRO A 214 -13.09 4.68 -24.14
CA PRO A 214 -12.82 3.25 -24.08
C PRO A 214 -11.36 2.93 -23.78
N GLU A 215 -10.42 3.77 -24.22
CA GLU A 215 -8.98 3.61 -23.99
C GLU A 215 -8.38 4.93 -23.49
N GLY A 216 -7.47 4.85 -22.49
CA GLY A 216 -6.84 6.02 -21.89
C GLY A 216 -7.59 6.64 -20.70
N ALA A 217 -8.73 6.07 -20.30
CA ALA A 217 -9.45 6.54 -19.10
C ALA A 217 -8.61 6.53 -17.83
N PRO A 218 -7.75 5.52 -17.53
CA PRO A 218 -6.88 5.53 -16.37
C PRO A 218 -6.00 6.77 -16.31
N ALA A 219 -5.38 7.14 -17.43
CA ALA A 219 -4.44 8.26 -17.50
C ALA A 219 -5.05 9.60 -17.05
N TYR A 220 -6.34 9.84 -17.32
CA TYR A 220 -7.05 11.05 -16.90
C TYR A 220 -7.55 10.92 -15.44
N ALA A 221 -8.07 9.77 -15.09
CA ALA A 221 -8.62 9.52 -13.78
C ALA A 221 -7.55 9.58 -12.66
N GLU A 222 -6.31 9.19 -12.99
CA GLU A 222 -5.15 9.26 -12.09
C GLU A 222 -4.53 10.67 -11.98
N MET A 223 -4.92 11.62 -12.83
CA MET A 223 -4.23 12.94 -12.89
C MET A 223 -4.21 13.69 -11.57
N ALA A 224 -5.27 13.60 -10.77
CA ALA A 224 -5.32 14.24 -9.46
C ALA A 224 -4.34 13.58 -8.48
N TYR A 225 -4.31 12.25 -8.46
CA TYR A 225 -3.35 11.47 -7.69
C TYR A 225 -1.90 11.79 -8.11
N HIS A 226 -1.60 11.75 -9.42
CA HIS A 226 -0.26 12.04 -9.94
C HIS A 226 0.24 13.44 -9.59
N ARG A 227 -0.64 14.45 -9.60
CA ARG A 227 -0.26 15.81 -9.21
C ARG A 227 0.10 15.90 -7.73
N ARG A 228 -0.54 15.09 -6.89
CA ARG A 228 -0.37 15.17 -5.43
C ARG A 228 0.71 14.24 -4.91
N PHE A 229 0.80 13.03 -5.44
CA PHE A 229 1.63 11.94 -4.88
C PHE A 229 2.69 11.40 -5.85
N GLY A 230 2.61 11.70 -7.14
CA GLY A 230 3.57 11.22 -8.14
C GLY A 230 3.18 9.90 -8.80
N PRO A 231 4.18 9.06 -9.15
CA PRO A 231 3.94 7.83 -9.87
C PRO A 231 3.17 6.78 -9.03
N THR A 232 2.41 5.92 -9.71
CA THR A 232 1.68 4.80 -9.10
C THR A 232 2.53 3.54 -8.99
N ASP A 233 3.52 3.39 -9.89
CA ASP A 233 4.44 2.27 -9.92
C ASP A 233 5.86 2.80 -9.69
N TYR A 234 6.51 2.33 -8.62
CA TYR A 234 7.84 2.78 -8.23
C TYR A 234 8.50 1.82 -7.24
N SER A 235 9.82 1.95 -7.09
CA SER A 235 10.59 1.16 -6.12
C SER A 235 11.62 2.01 -5.38
N PHE A 236 12.11 1.48 -4.26
CA PHE A 236 13.22 2.02 -3.49
C PHE A 236 13.86 0.94 -2.62
N ASN A 237 15.02 1.24 -2.04
CA ASN A 237 15.76 0.31 -1.22
C ASN A 237 16.03 0.89 0.17
N ILE A 238 15.96 0.04 1.18
CA ILE A 238 16.37 0.37 2.54
C ILE A 238 17.05 -0.87 3.17
N GLY A 239 18.29 -0.70 3.67
CA GLY A 239 19.09 -1.83 4.08
C GLY A 239 19.27 -2.84 2.93
N ARG A 240 18.90 -4.09 3.19
CA ARG A 240 18.94 -5.19 2.21
C ARG A 240 17.59 -5.48 1.57
N VAL A 241 16.59 -4.65 1.82
CA VAL A 241 15.22 -4.86 1.35
C VAL A 241 14.95 -3.98 0.14
N HIS A 242 14.35 -4.57 -0.88
CA HIS A 242 13.79 -3.88 -2.02
C HIS A 242 12.29 -3.71 -1.83
N ILE A 243 11.79 -2.49 -1.98
CA ILE A 243 10.37 -2.16 -1.75
C ILE A 243 9.78 -1.65 -3.05
N VAL A 244 8.68 -2.26 -3.46
CA VAL A 244 7.95 -1.95 -4.69
C VAL A 244 6.52 -1.56 -4.36
N THR A 245 6.00 -0.54 -5.01
CA THR A 245 4.58 -0.18 -4.97
C THR A 245 4.03 -0.20 -6.38
N MET A 246 2.87 -0.83 -6.57
CA MET A 246 2.24 -0.97 -7.89
C MET A 246 0.74 -0.73 -7.82
N CYS A 247 0.21 -0.02 -8.82
CA CYS A 247 -1.21 0.09 -9.05
C CYS A 247 -1.74 -1.20 -9.67
N ASN A 248 -2.60 -1.92 -8.96
CA ASN A 248 -3.26 -3.12 -9.49
C ASN A 248 -4.76 -2.93 -9.72
N ILE A 249 -5.15 -1.70 -10.00
CA ILE A 249 -6.50 -1.30 -10.39
C ILE A 249 -6.50 -0.88 -11.87
N ASP A 250 -7.04 -1.72 -12.74
CA ASP A 250 -7.28 -1.40 -14.14
C ASP A 250 -8.61 -0.64 -14.27
N TYR A 251 -8.53 0.69 -14.15
CA TYR A 251 -9.71 1.55 -14.18
C TYR A 251 -10.28 1.67 -15.59
N ARG A 252 -11.57 1.35 -15.75
CA ARG A 252 -12.29 1.25 -17.04
C ARG A 252 -13.31 2.36 -17.27
N GLY A 253 -13.31 3.39 -16.42
CA GLY A 253 -14.24 4.51 -16.51
C GLY A 253 -15.59 4.26 -15.85
N GLY A 254 -16.26 5.35 -15.41
CA GLY A 254 -17.58 5.29 -14.79
C GLY A 254 -17.60 4.53 -13.45
N GLY A 255 -16.48 4.44 -12.74
CA GLY A 255 -16.35 3.69 -11.50
C GLY A 255 -16.17 2.18 -11.69
N ARG A 256 -16.04 1.70 -12.94
CA ARG A 256 -15.73 0.30 -13.24
C ARG A 256 -14.22 0.09 -13.27
N TYR A 257 -13.77 -1.03 -12.77
CA TYR A 257 -12.37 -1.44 -12.78
C TYR A 257 -12.27 -2.97 -12.79
N ALA A 258 -11.08 -3.48 -13.09
CA ALA A 258 -10.67 -4.83 -12.79
C ALA A 258 -9.44 -4.79 -11.87
N GLU A 259 -9.25 -5.83 -11.11
CA GLU A 259 -8.13 -5.99 -10.19
C GLU A 259 -7.07 -6.84 -10.90
N LEU A 260 -6.09 -6.17 -11.51
CA LEU A 260 -5.00 -6.84 -12.24
C LEU A 260 -3.79 -5.93 -12.40
N LEU A 261 -2.65 -6.52 -12.70
CA LEU A 261 -1.46 -5.83 -13.21
C LEU A 261 -1.38 -6.01 -14.73
N SER A 262 -1.23 -4.92 -15.48
CA SER A 262 -1.06 -4.98 -16.92
C SER A 262 0.23 -5.70 -17.32
N ASP A 263 0.32 -6.15 -18.57
CA ASP A 263 1.53 -6.76 -19.12
C ASP A 263 2.75 -5.84 -19.06
N SER A 264 2.54 -4.54 -19.24
CA SER A 264 3.59 -3.53 -19.13
C SER A 264 4.08 -3.37 -17.69
N GLN A 265 3.19 -3.40 -16.70
CA GLN A 265 3.55 -3.34 -15.29
C GLN A 265 4.30 -4.59 -14.83
N LEU A 266 3.88 -5.77 -15.26
CA LEU A 266 4.61 -7.01 -14.95
C LEU A 266 6.00 -7.02 -15.60
N SER A 267 6.13 -6.54 -16.85
CA SER A 267 7.43 -6.39 -17.51
C SER A 267 8.31 -5.35 -16.80
N TRP A 268 7.72 -4.27 -16.31
CA TRP A 268 8.40 -3.28 -15.49
C TRP A 268 8.91 -3.90 -14.18
N LEU A 269 8.08 -4.66 -13.47
CA LEU A 269 8.44 -5.35 -12.23
C LEU A 269 9.59 -6.35 -12.45
N GLU A 270 9.50 -7.19 -13.50
CA GLU A 270 10.56 -8.14 -13.87
C GLU A 270 11.88 -7.42 -14.15
N ARG A 271 11.80 -6.27 -14.83
CA ARG A 271 13.00 -5.46 -15.12
C ARG A 271 13.57 -4.81 -13.86
N ASP A 272 12.72 -4.22 -13.01
CA ASP A 272 13.13 -3.62 -11.74
C ASP A 272 13.81 -4.66 -10.83
N LEU A 273 13.17 -5.82 -10.66
CA LEU A 273 13.72 -6.93 -9.88
C LEU A 273 15.01 -7.51 -10.48
N SER A 274 15.29 -7.31 -11.77
CA SER A 274 16.55 -7.77 -12.36
C SER A 274 17.79 -7.05 -11.81
N TYR A 275 17.61 -5.92 -11.15
CA TYR A 275 18.68 -5.18 -10.45
C TYR A 275 18.80 -5.58 -8.98
N VAL A 276 17.95 -6.48 -8.49
CA VAL A 276 17.91 -6.95 -7.11
C VAL A 276 18.54 -8.34 -7.01
N PRO A 277 19.47 -8.60 -6.08
CA PRO A 277 20.05 -9.94 -5.92
C PRO A 277 18.95 -10.99 -5.62
N ARG A 278 19.05 -12.14 -6.28
CA ARG A 278 18.14 -13.27 -6.00
C ARG A 278 18.24 -13.69 -4.54
N GLY A 279 17.10 -14.10 -3.97
CA GLY A 279 16.98 -14.45 -2.55
C GLY A 279 16.78 -13.25 -1.62
N SER A 280 16.86 -12.00 -2.13
CA SER A 280 16.57 -10.81 -1.33
C SER A 280 15.15 -10.79 -0.80
N LEU A 281 14.95 -10.11 0.32
CA LEU A 281 13.61 -9.77 0.80
C LEU A 281 13.05 -8.63 -0.06
N VAL A 282 11.86 -8.85 -0.60
CA VAL A 282 11.07 -7.88 -1.35
C VAL A 282 9.77 -7.59 -0.61
N ILE A 283 9.45 -6.34 -0.42
CA ILE A 283 8.13 -5.90 0.03
C ILE A 283 7.39 -5.34 -1.18
N LEU A 284 6.25 -5.92 -1.52
CA LEU A 284 5.38 -5.47 -2.60
C LEU A 284 4.10 -4.87 -2.01
N ASN A 285 3.81 -3.62 -2.34
CA ASN A 285 2.59 -2.93 -1.96
C ASN A 285 1.64 -2.87 -3.15
N MET A 286 0.41 -3.26 -2.93
CA MET A 286 -0.70 -3.15 -3.88
C MET A 286 -1.98 -2.78 -3.12
N HIS A 287 -2.99 -2.28 -3.81
CA HIS A 287 -4.27 -2.02 -3.17
C HIS A 287 -5.09 -3.30 -3.01
N ALA A 288 -5.46 -3.95 -4.11
CA ALA A 288 -6.26 -5.17 -4.09
C ALA A 288 -5.39 -6.41 -3.79
N PRO A 289 -5.91 -7.40 -3.03
CA PRO A 289 -5.16 -8.60 -2.69
C PRO A 289 -4.95 -9.52 -3.89
N GLY A 290 -3.74 -10.05 -4.01
CA GLY A 290 -3.39 -11.07 -5.02
C GLY A 290 -3.99 -12.43 -4.70
N TRP A 291 -4.11 -12.76 -3.42
CA TRP A 291 -4.55 -14.07 -2.94
C TRP A 291 -5.51 -13.91 -1.76
N ASN A 292 -6.75 -14.37 -1.94
CA ASN A 292 -7.75 -14.46 -0.89
C ASN A 292 -8.08 -15.93 -0.62
N ARG A 293 -8.30 -16.26 0.64
CA ARG A 293 -8.76 -17.58 1.07
C ARG A 293 -10.15 -17.53 1.71
N GLU A 294 -10.64 -16.34 1.99
CA GLU A 294 -11.88 -16.08 2.74
C GLU A 294 -12.56 -14.82 2.26
N GLY A 295 -13.84 -14.67 2.66
CA GLY A 295 -14.63 -13.49 2.36
C GLY A 295 -15.19 -13.47 0.94
N ALA A 296 -15.77 -12.33 0.56
CA ALA A 296 -16.41 -12.12 -0.75
C ALA A 296 -15.46 -11.52 -1.81
N ALA A 297 -14.22 -11.20 -1.44
CA ALA A 297 -13.27 -10.58 -2.36
C ALA A 297 -12.58 -11.63 -3.24
N ALA A 298 -12.43 -11.31 -4.52
CA ALA A 298 -11.71 -12.14 -5.47
C ALA A 298 -10.18 -11.93 -5.33
N ASN A 299 -9.41 -12.81 -5.93
CA ASN A 299 -8.00 -12.58 -6.20
C ASN A 299 -7.87 -11.64 -7.42
N ILE A 300 -6.73 -10.96 -7.56
CA ILE A 300 -6.46 -10.27 -8.83
C ILE A 300 -6.47 -11.28 -9.99
N ASP A 301 -6.96 -10.86 -11.16
CA ASP A 301 -7.21 -11.74 -12.30
C ASP A 301 -5.96 -12.51 -12.77
N ASN A 302 -4.78 -11.92 -12.59
CA ASN A 302 -3.52 -12.49 -13.06
C ASN A 302 -2.50 -12.81 -11.96
N ALA A 303 -2.96 -13.12 -10.75
CA ALA A 303 -2.11 -13.52 -9.62
C ALA A 303 -1.05 -14.58 -9.96
N PRO A 304 -1.33 -15.66 -10.74
CA PRO A 304 -0.31 -16.64 -11.11
C PRO A 304 0.84 -16.07 -11.96
N ARG A 305 0.60 -14.99 -12.71
CA ARG A 305 1.65 -14.32 -13.48
C ARG A 305 2.52 -13.45 -12.59
N LEU A 306 1.91 -12.75 -11.65
CA LEU A 306 2.63 -12.01 -10.62
C LEU A 306 3.51 -12.96 -9.79
N GLU A 307 3.00 -14.12 -9.39
CA GLU A 307 3.74 -15.12 -8.65
C GLU A 307 5.01 -15.58 -9.39
N ARG A 308 4.91 -15.78 -10.71
CA ARG A 308 6.09 -16.10 -11.54
C ARG A 308 7.11 -14.95 -11.57
N ALA A 309 6.66 -13.70 -11.71
CA ALA A 309 7.55 -12.54 -11.71
C ALA A 309 8.33 -12.39 -10.38
N LEU A 310 7.70 -12.75 -9.27
CA LEU A 310 8.28 -12.71 -7.91
C LEU A 310 9.14 -13.95 -7.58
N SER A 311 9.14 -14.96 -8.44
CA SER A 311 9.90 -16.19 -8.21
C SER A 311 11.39 -15.92 -8.03
N GLY A 312 12.00 -16.58 -7.02
CA GLY A 312 13.41 -16.43 -6.67
C GLY A 312 13.71 -15.29 -5.69
N TYR A 313 12.67 -14.66 -5.14
CA TYR A 313 12.76 -13.69 -4.03
C TYR A 313 11.95 -14.19 -2.83
N ARG A 314 12.24 -13.66 -1.65
CA ARG A 314 11.38 -13.81 -0.47
C ARG A 314 10.47 -12.58 -0.42
N VAL A 315 9.17 -12.78 -0.54
CA VAL A 315 8.24 -11.69 -0.80
C VAL A 315 7.21 -11.59 0.30
N HIS A 316 7.03 -10.38 0.82
CA HIS A 316 5.89 -10.00 1.62
C HIS A 316 5.03 -8.98 0.85
N VAL A 317 3.81 -9.36 0.53
CA VAL A 317 2.83 -8.49 -0.13
C VAL A 317 1.96 -7.84 0.93
N PHE A 318 1.84 -6.51 0.88
CA PHE A 318 0.94 -5.74 1.73
C PHE A 318 -0.18 -5.18 0.86
N CYS A 319 -1.42 -5.43 1.24
CA CYS A 319 -2.61 -4.98 0.52
C CYS A 319 -3.78 -4.68 1.47
N GLY A 320 -4.86 -4.09 0.93
CA GLY A 320 -6.05 -3.68 1.66
C GLY A 320 -7.33 -4.00 0.90
N HIS A 321 -8.14 -2.96 0.57
CA HIS A 321 -9.31 -3.03 -0.29
C HIS A 321 -10.53 -3.76 0.29
N THR A 322 -10.32 -4.90 0.93
CA THR A 322 -11.40 -5.81 1.34
C THR A 322 -12.06 -5.43 2.66
N HIS A 323 -11.43 -4.54 3.44
CA HIS A 323 -11.85 -4.15 4.79
C HIS A 323 -12.01 -5.35 5.73
N PHE A 324 -11.18 -6.38 5.56
CA PHE A 324 -11.03 -7.45 6.53
C PHE A 324 -9.55 -7.88 6.62
N PHE A 325 -9.18 -8.43 7.75
CA PHE A 325 -7.81 -8.88 7.99
C PHE A 325 -7.63 -10.33 7.59
N GLN A 326 -6.57 -10.61 6.82
CA GLN A 326 -6.19 -11.98 6.47
C GLN A 326 -4.68 -12.07 6.18
N ASN A 327 -4.01 -13.01 6.82
CA ASN A 327 -2.66 -13.44 6.46
C ASN A 327 -2.73 -14.70 5.59
N VAL A 328 -2.02 -14.72 4.46
CA VAL A 328 -2.01 -15.83 3.50
C VAL A 328 -0.59 -16.27 3.21
N GLU A 329 -0.25 -17.50 3.62
CA GLU A 329 0.94 -18.19 3.11
C GLU A 329 0.61 -18.72 1.71
N VAL A 330 1.13 -18.09 0.66
CA VAL A 330 0.89 -18.49 -0.74
C VAL A 330 1.80 -19.63 -1.12
N GLY A 331 3.04 -19.59 -0.65
CA GLY A 331 4.07 -20.61 -0.81
C GLY A 331 5.22 -20.36 0.17
N ASP A 332 6.31 -21.11 0.04
CA ASP A 332 7.44 -21.04 0.98
C ASP A 332 8.15 -19.68 1.03
N SER A 333 8.08 -18.93 -0.06
CA SER A 333 8.76 -17.65 -0.23
C SER A 333 7.82 -16.46 -0.47
N LEU A 334 6.50 -16.67 -0.49
CA LEU A 334 5.52 -15.65 -0.79
C LEU A 334 4.44 -15.62 0.29
N TYR A 335 4.32 -14.49 0.96
CA TYR A 335 3.40 -14.25 2.05
C TYR A 335 2.61 -12.96 1.81
N GLN A 336 1.28 -12.99 1.95
CA GLN A 336 0.45 -11.81 1.79
C GLN A 336 -0.20 -11.42 3.12
N HIS A 337 -0.17 -10.12 3.39
CA HIS A 337 -0.86 -9.43 4.46
C HIS A 337 -1.99 -8.60 3.85
N ASN A 338 -3.21 -9.09 3.92
CA ASN A 338 -4.40 -8.31 3.63
C ASN A 338 -4.80 -7.58 4.92
N ILE A 339 -4.56 -6.27 4.98
CA ILE A 339 -4.65 -5.49 6.20
C ILE A 339 -6.07 -4.93 6.35
N GLY A 340 -6.59 -5.00 7.56
CA GLY A 340 -7.85 -4.34 7.88
C GLY A 340 -7.76 -2.82 7.69
N ALA A 341 -8.84 -2.23 7.21
CA ALA A 341 -8.94 -0.81 6.90
C ALA A 341 -8.81 0.07 8.15
N ALA A 342 -8.14 1.20 8.02
CA ALA A 342 -8.12 2.24 9.05
C ALA A 342 -9.52 2.84 9.27
N SER A 343 -10.36 2.86 8.21
CA SER A 343 -11.76 3.29 8.26
C SER A 343 -12.72 2.21 8.78
N GLY A 344 -12.22 0.98 9.01
CA GLY A 344 -13.06 -0.16 9.33
C GLY A 344 -14.09 -0.44 8.24
N ALA A 345 -15.37 -0.65 8.62
CA ALA A 345 -16.47 -0.71 7.66
C ALA A 345 -16.92 0.71 7.26
N TRP A 346 -16.06 1.42 6.50
CA TRP A 346 -16.33 2.75 5.92
C TRP A 346 -16.78 3.82 6.93
N TRP A 347 -16.06 3.95 8.03
CA TRP A 347 -16.36 4.90 9.13
C TRP A 347 -17.78 4.72 9.75
N SER A 348 -18.48 3.62 9.44
CA SER A 348 -19.79 3.33 10.06
C SER A 348 -19.66 2.93 11.53
N GLY A 349 -18.50 2.44 11.93
CA GLY A 349 -18.22 1.97 13.29
C GLY A 349 -16.72 1.97 13.62
N ASP A 350 -16.36 1.08 14.51
CA ASP A 350 -15.02 0.92 15.09
C ASP A 350 -14.37 -0.44 14.73
N VAL A 351 -14.99 -1.19 13.83
CA VAL A 351 -14.50 -2.49 13.38
C VAL A 351 -14.54 -2.66 11.87
N ASN A 352 -13.66 -3.50 11.40
CA ASN A 352 -13.63 -4.03 10.04
C ASN A 352 -14.73 -5.07 9.81
N ARG A 353 -14.93 -5.45 8.56
CA ARG A 353 -15.95 -6.44 8.16
C ARG A 353 -15.78 -7.81 8.83
N CYS A 354 -14.57 -8.16 9.26
CA CYS A 354 -14.24 -9.38 10.00
C CYS A 354 -14.30 -9.24 11.54
N GLY A 355 -14.75 -8.07 12.03
CA GLY A 355 -14.80 -7.78 13.46
C GLY A 355 -13.46 -7.34 14.08
N ALA A 356 -12.35 -7.34 13.32
CA ALA A 356 -11.10 -6.72 13.78
C ALA A 356 -11.31 -5.19 13.95
N PRO A 357 -10.71 -4.54 14.96
CA PRO A 357 -10.84 -3.10 15.13
C PRO A 357 -10.22 -2.33 13.97
N ASN A 358 -10.58 -1.05 13.82
CA ASN A 358 -9.87 -0.13 12.94
C ASN A 358 -8.39 -0.08 13.34
N GLY A 359 -7.49 -0.05 12.35
CA GLY A 359 -6.07 -0.10 12.70
C GLY A 359 -5.14 -0.15 11.50
N TYR A 360 -3.93 -0.58 11.76
CA TYR A 360 -2.84 -0.66 10.79
C TYR A 360 -1.83 -1.75 11.20
N MET A 361 -0.91 -2.08 10.30
CA MET A 361 0.14 -3.06 10.59
C MET A 361 1.49 -2.37 10.84
N VAL A 362 2.23 -2.90 11.78
CA VAL A 362 3.65 -2.56 12.03
C VAL A 362 4.47 -3.82 11.80
N ALA A 363 5.41 -3.74 10.87
CA ALA A 363 6.43 -4.76 10.69
C ALA A 363 7.79 -4.26 11.20
N ALA A 364 8.55 -5.14 11.83
CA ALA A 364 9.95 -4.91 12.18
C ALA A 364 10.81 -5.72 11.21
N VAL A 365 11.66 -5.02 10.47
CA VAL A 365 12.63 -5.61 9.56
C VAL A 365 14.00 -5.59 10.23
N ASP A 366 14.71 -6.69 10.19
CA ASP A 366 16.07 -6.84 10.71
C ASP A 366 16.89 -7.66 9.72
N GLY A 367 17.72 -6.94 8.96
CA GLY A 367 18.42 -7.50 7.82
C GLY A 367 17.46 -8.00 6.74
N ASP A 368 17.28 -9.29 6.66
CA ASP A 368 16.39 -9.97 5.72
C ASP A 368 15.25 -10.74 6.43
N SER A 369 15.12 -10.54 7.74
CA SER A 369 14.03 -11.07 8.55
C SER A 369 12.95 -10.03 8.73
N ILE A 370 11.69 -10.47 8.75
CA ILE A 370 10.53 -9.61 8.98
C ILE A 370 9.60 -10.25 10.01
N SER A 371 9.20 -9.47 10.98
CA SER A 371 8.14 -9.81 11.93
C SER A 371 7.08 -8.72 11.92
N TRP A 372 5.85 -9.03 12.27
CA TRP A 372 4.74 -8.09 12.17
C TRP A 372 3.73 -8.23 13.29
N ARG A 373 2.92 -7.18 13.44
CA ARG A 373 1.75 -7.17 14.31
C ARG A 373 0.70 -6.19 13.80
N TYR A 374 -0.56 -6.50 14.03
CA TYR A 374 -1.65 -5.55 13.86
C TYR A 374 -1.76 -4.62 15.07
N VAL A 375 -1.99 -3.34 14.85
CA VAL A 375 -2.19 -2.32 15.88
C VAL A 375 -3.59 -1.74 15.73
N ALA A 376 -4.44 -1.97 16.73
CA ALA A 376 -5.77 -1.37 16.79
C ALA A 376 -5.66 0.11 17.20
N SER A 377 -6.34 1.00 16.49
CA SER A 377 -6.27 2.45 16.72
C SER A 377 -6.92 2.90 18.02
N ASP A 378 -7.90 2.15 18.52
CA ASP A 378 -8.72 2.46 19.70
C ASP A 378 -8.26 1.77 20.98
N ARG A 379 -7.16 1.03 20.95
CA ARG A 379 -6.70 0.15 22.04
C ARG A 379 -5.22 0.24 22.29
N SER A 380 -4.80 -0.41 23.37
CA SER A 380 -3.38 -0.66 23.60
C SER A 380 -2.77 -1.36 22.38
N ALA A 381 -1.59 -0.92 21.96
CA ALA A 381 -0.83 -1.49 20.85
C ALA A 381 -0.50 -3.00 21.04
N ASP A 382 -0.67 -3.51 22.25
CA ASP A 382 -0.42 -4.90 22.58
C ASP A 382 -1.68 -5.79 22.51
N SER A 383 -2.85 -5.20 22.26
CA SER A 383 -4.10 -5.97 22.08
C SER A 383 -4.08 -6.72 20.76
N ARG A 384 -4.23 -8.06 20.83
CA ARG A 384 -4.18 -8.96 19.65
C ARG A 384 -5.50 -9.64 19.35
N MET A 385 -6.47 -9.50 20.26
CA MET A 385 -7.74 -10.20 20.17
C MET A 385 -8.86 -9.43 20.85
N ARG A 386 -10.08 -9.79 20.51
CA ARG A 386 -11.27 -9.53 21.31
C ARG A 386 -11.76 -10.86 21.86
N VAL A 387 -12.17 -10.86 23.13
CA VAL A 387 -12.75 -12.03 23.77
C VAL A 387 -14.21 -11.72 24.12
N TRP A 388 -15.07 -12.65 23.80
CA TRP A 388 -16.50 -12.64 24.09
C TRP A 388 -16.81 -13.61 25.20
N ALA A 389 -17.46 -13.14 26.26
CA ALA A 389 -17.94 -14.00 27.33
C ALA A 389 -19.11 -14.88 26.88
N PRO A 390 -19.39 -16.00 27.57
CA PRO A 390 -20.59 -16.80 27.29
C PRO A 390 -21.87 -15.93 27.31
N GLY A 391 -22.75 -16.16 26.35
CA GLY A 391 -23.98 -15.38 26.16
C GLY A 391 -23.85 -14.09 25.36
N THR A 392 -22.63 -13.69 24.96
CA THR A 392 -22.39 -12.39 24.28
C THR A 392 -22.05 -12.48 22.80
N PHE A 393 -21.79 -13.69 22.28
CA PHE A 393 -21.56 -13.92 20.86
C PHE A 393 -22.72 -14.72 20.26
N ALA A 394 -23.42 -14.12 19.30
CA ALA A 394 -24.62 -14.71 18.70
C ALA A 394 -24.36 -16.07 18.04
N GLY A 395 -25.21 -17.05 18.37
CA GLY A 395 -25.10 -18.44 17.88
C GLY A 395 -24.06 -19.29 18.60
N HIS A 396 -23.37 -18.73 19.60
CA HIS A 396 -22.35 -19.43 20.41
C HIS A 396 -22.49 -19.12 21.91
N GLU A 397 -23.73 -19.04 22.40
CA GLU A 397 -24.07 -18.55 23.75
C GLU A 397 -23.40 -19.35 24.89
N GLY A 398 -23.10 -20.63 24.66
CA GLY A 398 -22.41 -21.48 25.64
C GLY A 398 -20.87 -21.45 25.57
N PHE A 399 -20.30 -20.57 24.76
CA PHE A 399 -18.86 -20.54 24.52
C PHE A 399 -18.22 -19.21 24.93
N VAL A 400 -16.94 -19.29 25.31
CA VAL A 400 -16.04 -18.15 25.21
C VAL A 400 -15.54 -18.13 23.76
N VAL A 401 -15.65 -16.98 23.08
CA VAL A 401 -15.21 -16.80 21.71
C VAL A 401 -14.07 -15.77 21.69
N ALA A 402 -13.01 -16.05 20.94
CA ALA A 402 -11.91 -15.12 20.68
C ALA A 402 -11.83 -14.81 19.18
N ASN A 403 -11.78 -13.52 18.84
CA ASN A 403 -11.45 -13.03 17.52
C ASN A 403 -9.97 -12.59 17.56
N VAL A 404 -9.09 -13.34 16.88
CA VAL A 404 -7.63 -13.12 16.88
C VAL A 404 -7.25 -12.40 15.58
N TRP A 405 -6.97 -11.10 15.65
CA TRP A 405 -6.97 -10.21 14.49
C TRP A 405 -5.86 -10.46 13.48
N ASP A 406 -4.63 -10.69 13.94
CA ASP A 406 -3.47 -10.96 13.07
C ASP A 406 -3.12 -12.45 12.98
N TYR A 407 -4.14 -13.32 13.11
CA TYR A 407 -3.98 -14.75 13.04
C TYR A 407 -3.31 -15.20 11.73
N ASP A 408 -2.41 -16.14 11.87
CA ASP A 408 -1.87 -16.95 10.79
C ASP A 408 -1.81 -18.45 11.18
N SER A 409 -1.44 -19.30 10.22
CA SER A 409 -1.43 -20.77 10.40
C SER A 409 -0.47 -21.26 11.50
N ARG A 410 0.52 -20.44 11.92
CA ARG A 410 1.50 -20.79 12.96
C ARG A 410 1.15 -20.24 14.33
N CYS A 411 0.09 -19.42 14.44
CA CYS A 411 -0.43 -18.98 15.72
C CYS A 411 -1.06 -20.14 16.49
N ARG A 412 -0.85 -20.18 17.79
CA ARG A 412 -1.53 -21.11 18.70
C ARG A 412 -2.51 -20.35 19.57
N VAL A 413 -3.74 -20.85 19.62
CA VAL A 413 -4.80 -20.28 20.46
C VAL A 413 -5.23 -21.34 21.45
N GLU A 414 -4.85 -21.17 22.70
CA GLU A 414 -5.03 -22.11 23.81
C GLU A 414 -5.88 -21.45 24.89
N TRP A 415 -6.39 -22.25 25.83
CA TRP A 415 -7.15 -21.71 26.92
C TRP A 415 -6.87 -22.43 28.24
N MET A 416 -7.15 -21.74 29.33
CA MET A 416 -7.03 -22.22 30.70
C MET A 416 -8.35 -21.98 31.43
N GLN A 417 -8.68 -22.83 32.39
CA GLN A 417 -9.80 -22.60 33.29
C GLN A 417 -9.38 -22.84 34.74
N GLY A 418 -9.68 -21.87 35.60
CA GLY A 418 -9.25 -21.91 37.00
C GLY A 418 -7.74 -22.05 37.17
N GLY A 419 -6.95 -21.53 36.21
CA GLY A 419 -5.49 -21.63 36.20
C GLY A 419 -4.93 -22.97 35.62
N ARG A 420 -5.79 -23.89 35.19
CA ARG A 420 -5.39 -25.21 34.62
C ARG A 420 -5.43 -25.14 33.11
N PRO A 421 -4.38 -25.58 32.37
CA PRO A 421 -4.42 -25.72 30.93
C PRO A 421 -5.51 -26.68 30.48
N MET A 422 -6.25 -26.30 29.44
CA MET A 422 -7.36 -27.07 28.87
C MET A 422 -7.09 -27.52 27.44
N GLY A 423 -6.00 -27.05 26.81
CA GLY A 423 -5.62 -27.35 25.42
C GLY A 423 -5.96 -26.22 24.45
N GLY A 424 -6.00 -26.55 23.15
CA GLY A 424 -6.32 -25.62 22.08
C GLY A 424 -7.80 -25.23 22.06
N MET A 425 -8.08 -24.01 21.63
CA MET A 425 -9.45 -23.61 21.28
C MET A 425 -9.82 -24.15 19.88
N GLU A 426 -11.08 -24.45 19.69
CA GLU A 426 -11.63 -24.87 18.41
C GLU A 426 -11.73 -23.65 17.47
N ARG A 427 -11.05 -23.70 16.30
CA ARG A 427 -11.19 -22.70 15.25
C ARG A 427 -12.49 -22.93 14.48
N PHE A 428 -13.21 -21.84 14.16
CA PHE A 428 -14.43 -21.92 13.37
C PHE A 428 -14.59 -20.72 12.44
N VAL A 429 -15.42 -20.86 11.42
CA VAL A 429 -15.83 -19.76 10.55
C VAL A 429 -17.12 -19.17 11.07
N GLY A 430 -17.16 -17.85 11.28
CA GLY A 430 -18.30 -17.15 11.81
C GLY A 430 -18.28 -15.66 11.47
N VAL A 431 -19.32 -14.96 11.87
CA VAL A 431 -19.48 -13.50 11.64
C VAL A 431 -19.37 -12.77 12.96
N ASP A 432 -18.31 -11.96 13.13
CA ASP A 432 -18.18 -11.04 14.26
C ASP A 432 -18.56 -9.62 13.82
N ARG A 433 -19.70 -9.12 14.31
CA ARG A 433 -20.21 -7.79 13.98
C ARG A 433 -19.63 -6.67 14.85
N GLY A 434 -18.73 -7.02 15.79
CA GLY A 434 -18.23 -6.08 16.78
C GLY A 434 -19.13 -5.91 18.01
N PRO A 435 -18.65 -5.23 19.05
CA PRO A 435 -19.31 -5.15 20.37
C PRO A 435 -20.41 -4.10 20.44
N SER A 436 -20.55 -3.24 19.47
CA SER A 436 -21.48 -2.12 19.53
C SER A 436 -22.49 -2.13 18.38
N PRO A 437 -23.61 -1.40 18.51
CA PRO A 437 -24.49 -1.12 17.38
C PRO A 437 -23.81 -0.44 16.18
N ARG A 438 -22.65 0.19 16.41
CA ARG A 438 -21.76 0.78 15.38
C ARG A 438 -20.73 -0.20 14.86
N GLY A 439 -20.91 -1.50 14.98
CA GLY A 439 -20.05 -2.51 14.38
C GLY A 439 -20.16 -2.53 12.85
N ALA A 440 -19.63 -3.57 12.23
CA ALA A 440 -19.67 -3.74 10.77
C ALA A 440 -21.08 -3.89 10.20
N GLY A 441 -22.09 -4.09 11.05
CA GLY A 441 -23.51 -4.17 10.67
C GLY A 441 -23.77 -5.20 9.56
N ALA A 442 -24.46 -4.78 8.50
CA ALA A 442 -24.74 -5.61 7.32
C ALA A 442 -23.50 -5.88 6.45
N ALA A 443 -22.43 -5.08 6.60
CA ALA A 443 -21.17 -5.28 5.86
C ALA A 443 -20.29 -6.39 6.44
N ALA A 444 -20.62 -6.93 7.63
CA ALA A 444 -19.87 -8.01 8.25
C ALA A 444 -19.84 -9.27 7.36
N VAL A 445 -18.65 -9.87 7.25
CA VAL A 445 -18.44 -11.10 6.47
C VAL A 445 -17.93 -12.23 7.36
N PRO A 446 -18.15 -13.49 6.97
CA PRO A 446 -17.53 -14.62 7.64
C PRO A 446 -16.01 -14.50 7.66
N THR A 447 -15.42 -14.89 8.78
CA THR A 447 -13.97 -14.95 8.96
C THR A 447 -13.56 -16.21 9.69
N SER A 448 -12.37 -16.72 9.42
CA SER A 448 -11.82 -17.95 10.02
C SER A 448 -10.83 -17.67 11.15
N HIS A 449 -10.62 -16.45 11.57
CA HIS A 449 -9.78 -16.12 12.72
C HIS A 449 -10.57 -16.04 14.04
N LEU A 450 -11.69 -16.80 14.10
CA LEU A 450 -12.50 -17.00 15.30
C LEU A 450 -12.18 -18.34 15.96
N PHE A 451 -12.11 -18.31 17.28
CA PHE A 451 -11.83 -19.45 18.13
C PHE A 451 -12.84 -19.55 19.25
N ARG A 452 -13.22 -20.78 19.66
CA ARG A 452 -14.16 -20.98 20.75
C ARG A 452 -13.72 -22.09 21.69
N CYS A 453 -14.11 -21.96 22.96
CA CYS A 453 -14.02 -23.04 23.95
C CYS A 453 -15.28 -23.07 24.81
N ARG A 454 -15.64 -24.23 25.31
CA ARG A 454 -16.81 -24.41 26.20
C ARG A 454 -16.34 -24.53 27.64
N PRO A 455 -16.55 -23.51 28.49
CA PRO A 455 -16.18 -23.57 29.89
C PRO A 455 -17.03 -24.61 30.65
N ARG A 456 -16.41 -25.23 31.66
CA ARG A 456 -17.12 -26.08 32.61
C ARG A 456 -17.84 -25.21 33.64
N PRO A 457 -19.12 -25.46 33.97
CA PRO A 457 -19.81 -24.74 35.04
C PRO A 457 -19.02 -24.81 36.36
N GLY A 458 -18.92 -23.69 37.08
CA GLY A 458 -18.21 -23.64 38.35
C GLY A 458 -16.67 -23.74 38.25
N GLY A 459 -16.11 -23.82 37.07
CA GLY A 459 -14.66 -24.01 36.84
C GLY A 459 -13.79 -22.76 37.02
N GLY A 460 -14.39 -21.63 37.42
CA GLY A 460 -13.69 -20.38 37.65
C GLY A 460 -13.41 -19.60 36.34
N ARG A 461 -12.51 -18.62 36.43
CA ARG A 461 -12.13 -17.76 35.31
C ARG A 461 -11.60 -18.55 34.10
N VAL A 462 -11.87 -18.06 32.90
CA VAL A 462 -11.33 -18.59 31.65
C VAL A 462 -10.28 -17.63 31.12
N THR A 463 -9.10 -18.13 30.79
CA THR A 463 -8.03 -17.36 30.19
C THR A 463 -7.74 -17.88 28.79
N VAL A 464 -7.91 -17.07 27.76
CA VAL A 464 -7.47 -17.34 26.38
C VAL A 464 -6.02 -16.90 26.26
N VAL A 465 -5.18 -17.74 25.66
CA VAL A 465 -3.77 -17.49 25.42
C VAL A 465 -3.50 -17.60 23.93
N VAL A 466 -3.07 -16.50 23.31
CA VAL A 466 -2.62 -16.47 21.92
C VAL A 466 -1.10 -16.40 21.92
N THR A 467 -0.45 -17.35 21.26
CA THR A 467 0.98 -17.31 20.98
C THR A 467 1.15 -17.08 19.47
N ASP A 468 1.70 -15.93 19.07
CA ASP A 468 1.96 -15.63 17.68
C ASP A 468 3.12 -16.47 17.12
N ARG A 469 3.35 -16.40 15.81
CA ARG A 469 4.43 -17.16 15.14
C ARG A 469 5.84 -16.76 15.61
N PHE A 470 5.99 -15.60 16.25
CA PHE A 470 7.26 -15.08 16.76
C PHE A 470 7.47 -15.37 18.24
N GLY A 471 6.53 -16.09 18.88
CA GLY A 471 6.58 -16.47 20.31
C GLY A 471 6.01 -15.41 21.25
N GLY A 472 5.51 -14.28 20.72
CA GLY A 472 4.81 -13.26 21.51
C GLY A 472 3.50 -13.79 22.08
N ARG A 473 3.19 -13.50 23.36
CA ARG A 473 1.98 -13.97 24.02
C ARG A 473 1.02 -12.84 24.36
N SER A 474 -0.25 -13.08 24.12
CA SER A 474 -1.36 -12.20 24.51
C SER A 474 -2.42 -13.00 25.26
N TYR A 475 -3.07 -12.37 26.22
CA TYR A 475 -4.00 -13.01 27.13
C TYR A 475 -5.34 -12.28 27.14
N GLY A 476 -6.43 -13.05 27.16
CA GLY A 476 -7.77 -12.53 27.39
C GLY A 476 -8.46 -13.33 28.48
N GLU A 477 -8.86 -12.68 29.56
CA GLU A 477 -9.47 -13.32 30.71
C GLU A 477 -10.95 -12.97 30.79
N VAL A 478 -11.79 -13.98 30.95
CA VAL A 478 -13.21 -13.84 31.25
C VAL A 478 -13.41 -14.20 32.72
N LEU A 479 -13.83 -13.24 33.52
CA LEU A 479 -14.12 -13.41 34.94
C LEU A 479 -15.50 -14.06 35.15
N ALA A 480 -15.78 -14.50 36.36
CA ALA A 480 -17.06 -15.17 36.70
C ALA A 480 -18.30 -14.28 36.50
N ASP A 481 -18.14 -12.95 36.59
CA ASP A 481 -19.17 -11.96 36.35
C ASP A 481 -19.34 -11.59 34.85
N GLY A 482 -18.57 -12.24 33.97
CA GLY A 482 -18.56 -11.94 32.53
C GLY A 482 -17.64 -10.79 32.11
N THR A 483 -16.98 -10.10 33.05
CA THR A 483 -16.02 -9.06 32.74
C THR A 483 -14.83 -9.62 31.96
N VAL A 484 -14.39 -8.92 30.92
CA VAL A 484 -13.24 -9.30 30.08
C VAL A 484 -12.05 -8.37 30.34
N ARG A 485 -10.86 -8.95 30.54
CA ARG A 485 -9.58 -8.23 30.68
C ARG A 485 -8.61 -8.73 29.64
N LEU A 486 -7.83 -7.82 29.04
CA LEU A 486 -6.82 -8.13 28.01
C LEU A 486 -5.46 -7.59 28.43
N TRP A 487 -4.40 -8.36 28.22
CA TRP A 487 -3.01 -7.91 28.42
C TRP A 487 -2.05 -8.72 27.54
N SER A 488 -0.85 -8.19 27.32
CA SER A 488 0.26 -8.93 26.73
C SER A 488 1.36 -9.14 27.77
N GLY A 489 2.08 -10.25 27.66
CA GLY A 489 3.24 -10.57 28.48
C GLY A 489 4.41 -10.93 27.57
N ARG A 490 5.61 -10.48 27.93
CA ARG A 490 6.82 -11.14 27.43
C ARG A 490 6.95 -12.44 28.21
N GLY A 491 7.04 -13.56 27.51
CA GLY A 491 7.37 -14.86 28.08
C GLY A 491 8.82 -14.89 28.55
#